data_22e90c3679c28f4ef38cadb655e05bc4
#
_entry.id   22e90c3679c28f4ef38cadb655e05bc4
#
_cell.length_a   1.000
_cell.length_b   1.000
_cell.length_c   1.000
_cell.angle_alpha   90.00
_cell.angle_beta   90.00
_cell.angle_gamma   90.00
#
_symmetry.space_group_name_H-M   'P 1'
#
loop_
_entity.id
_entity.type
_entity.pdbx_description
1 polymer ?
#
loop_
_entity_poly.entity_id
_entity_poly.type
_entity_poly.pdbx_seq_one_letter_code
_entity_poly.pdbx_strand_id
1 'polypeptide(L)'
;MITWVVTGGIGCGKSSLLSLLQESCGARSVVIFSSDAAVTQILSRSDVLACLQEMFGPEAVNASGARREWLRAEVLPVPDKRAMLENLLHPWVLAMLETAREQAQASGCNLFLAEVPLHYEIGATVSADFVIVVASSPSVQVRRMMQKRGLDEHTVQKFLQAQWPIEAKVERADAVIWNDGSLASLEAQVLTLASPLLQA
;
A
#
# COMPACT_ATOMS: atom_id res chain seq x y z
N MET A 1 18.35 -1.17 11.79
CA MET A 1 16.88 -1.23 11.55
C MET A 1 16.63 -2.04 10.29
N ILE A 2 15.73 -3.00 10.34
CA ILE A 2 15.33 -3.82 9.19
C ILE A 2 14.15 -3.15 8.49
N THR A 3 14.14 -3.14 7.17
CA THR A 3 13.06 -2.59 6.35
C THR A 3 12.32 -3.71 5.63
N TRP A 4 11.03 -3.85 5.88
CA TRP A 4 10.16 -4.76 5.13
C TRP A 4 9.17 -3.98 4.26
N VAL A 5 8.99 -4.42 3.04
CA VAL A 5 7.87 -3.98 2.19
C VAL A 5 6.72 -4.97 2.36
N VAL A 6 5.54 -4.43 2.61
CA VAL A 6 4.28 -5.18 2.65
C VAL A 6 3.46 -4.78 1.43
N THR A 7 3.28 -5.74 0.52
CA THR A 7 2.48 -5.57 -0.70
C THR A 7 1.42 -6.66 -0.81
N GLY A 8 0.69 -6.71 -1.91
CA GLY A 8 -0.34 -7.73 -2.16
C GLY A 8 -1.61 -7.14 -2.74
N GLY A 9 -2.57 -8.01 -3.07
CA GLY A 9 -3.81 -7.64 -3.73
C GLY A 9 -4.73 -6.75 -2.89
N ILE A 10 -5.64 -6.06 -3.59
CA ILE A 10 -6.74 -5.36 -2.92
C ILE A 10 -7.61 -6.38 -2.17
N GLY A 11 -8.05 -6.06 -0.95
CA GLY A 11 -8.87 -6.97 -0.14
C GLY A 11 -8.12 -8.14 0.51
N CYS A 12 -6.81 -8.31 0.28
CA CYS A 12 -6.02 -9.41 0.86
C CYS A 12 -5.75 -9.28 2.38
N GLY A 13 -5.93 -8.09 2.97
CA GLY A 13 -5.81 -7.91 4.42
C GLY A 13 -4.43 -7.41 4.89
N LYS A 14 -3.73 -6.62 4.09
CA LYS A 14 -2.45 -5.98 4.45
C LYS A 14 -2.53 -5.23 5.78
N SER A 15 -3.57 -4.42 5.97
CA SER A 15 -3.75 -3.65 7.22
C SER A 15 -3.88 -4.56 8.45
N SER A 16 -4.55 -5.72 8.31
CA SER A 16 -4.63 -6.69 9.41
C SER A 16 -3.27 -7.29 9.74
N LEU A 17 -2.47 -7.63 8.72
CA LEU A 17 -1.08 -8.09 8.92
C LEU A 17 -0.26 -7.03 9.66
N LEU A 18 -0.33 -5.77 9.21
CA LEU A 18 0.44 -4.67 9.82
C LEU A 18 0.08 -4.45 11.29
N SER A 19 -1.22 -4.46 11.62
CA SER A 19 -1.69 -4.36 13.02
C SER A 19 -1.15 -5.50 13.87
N LEU A 20 -1.24 -6.74 13.39
CA LEU A 20 -0.75 -7.92 14.12
C LEU A 20 0.77 -7.91 14.30
N LEU A 21 1.54 -7.48 13.29
CA LEU A 21 2.99 -7.31 13.42
C LEU A 21 3.34 -6.25 14.48
N GLN A 22 2.64 -5.12 14.47
CA GLN A 22 2.86 -4.05 15.44
C GLN A 22 2.52 -4.48 16.88
N GLU A 23 1.45 -5.25 17.04
CA GLU A 23 1.04 -5.82 18.34
C GLU A 23 2.06 -6.85 18.84
N SER A 24 2.52 -7.75 17.95
CA SER A 24 3.44 -8.84 18.29
C SER A 24 4.85 -8.36 18.62
N CYS A 25 5.38 -7.38 17.89
CA CYS A 25 6.74 -6.86 18.07
C CYS A 25 6.82 -5.70 19.06
N GLY A 26 5.68 -5.18 19.52
CA GLY A 26 5.59 -3.99 20.37
C GLY A 26 5.62 -2.67 19.56
N ALA A 27 4.66 -1.81 19.84
CA ALA A 27 4.41 -0.58 19.07
C ALA A 27 5.59 0.40 19.01
N ARG A 28 6.54 0.34 19.96
CA ARG A 28 7.75 1.18 19.98
C ARG A 28 8.87 0.65 19.09
N SER A 29 8.83 -0.62 18.75
CA SER A 29 9.86 -1.29 17.95
C SER A 29 9.53 -1.31 16.45
N VAL A 30 8.30 -0.95 16.07
CA VAL A 30 7.79 -1.03 14.70
C VAL A 30 7.23 0.31 14.28
N VAL A 31 7.72 0.84 13.17
CA VAL A 31 7.14 2.01 12.48
C VAL A 31 6.52 1.56 11.16
N ILE A 32 5.30 2.01 10.91
CA ILE A 32 4.55 1.70 9.68
C ILE A 32 4.46 2.97 8.83
N PHE A 33 4.90 2.87 7.58
CA PHE A 33 4.66 3.85 6.53
C PHE A 33 3.60 3.31 5.58
N SER A 34 2.58 4.11 5.27
CA SER A 34 1.56 3.77 4.27
C SER A 34 1.66 4.71 3.08
N SER A 35 1.92 4.16 1.89
CA SER A 35 1.96 4.94 0.66
C SER A 35 0.60 5.56 0.30
N ASP A 36 -0.51 4.89 0.64
CA ASP A 36 -1.85 5.44 0.43
C ASP A 36 -2.12 6.66 1.34
N ALA A 37 -1.63 6.62 2.59
CA ALA A 37 -1.71 7.77 3.49
C ALA A 37 -0.81 8.91 3.01
N ALA A 38 0.40 8.62 2.52
CA ALA A 38 1.31 9.60 1.95
C ALA A 38 0.68 10.29 0.72
N VAL A 39 0.12 9.54 -0.22
CA VAL A 39 -0.63 10.09 -1.36
C VAL A 39 -1.76 11.01 -0.89
N THR A 40 -2.44 10.63 0.21
CA THR A 40 -3.49 11.47 0.80
C THR A 40 -2.97 12.84 1.23
N GLN A 41 -1.82 12.87 1.90
CA GLN A 41 -1.18 14.10 2.35
C GLN A 41 -0.65 14.92 1.16
N ILE A 42 -0.01 14.27 0.19
CA ILE A 42 0.52 14.92 -1.01
C ILE A 42 -0.59 15.62 -1.79
N LEU A 43 -1.74 14.97 -1.98
CA LEU A 43 -2.90 15.52 -2.69
C LEU A 43 -3.61 16.68 -1.94
N SER A 44 -3.19 17.04 -0.74
CA SER A 44 -3.64 18.23 -0.02
C SER A 44 -2.66 19.42 -0.10
N ARG A 45 -1.48 19.24 -0.67
CA ARG A 45 -0.45 20.28 -0.79
C ARG A 45 -0.80 21.29 -1.88
N SER A 46 -0.61 22.56 -1.60
CA SER A 46 -0.93 23.65 -2.54
C SER A 46 -0.12 23.58 -3.84
N ASP A 47 1.16 23.22 -3.76
CA ASP A 47 2.03 23.06 -4.93
C ASP A 47 1.60 21.90 -5.83
N VAL A 48 1.22 20.77 -5.24
CA VAL A 48 0.70 19.60 -5.98
C VAL A 48 -0.69 19.92 -6.59
N LEU A 49 -1.55 20.62 -5.87
CA LEU A 49 -2.85 21.04 -6.40
C LEU A 49 -2.72 21.97 -7.62
N ALA A 50 -1.75 22.89 -7.60
CA ALA A 50 -1.46 23.73 -8.76
C ALA A 50 -1.00 22.89 -9.97
N CYS A 51 -0.10 21.93 -9.77
CA CYS A 51 0.31 21.00 -10.83
C CYS A 51 -0.87 20.16 -11.37
N LEU A 52 -1.73 19.64 -10.49
CA LEU A 52 -2.91 18.88 -10.92
C LEU A 52 -3.85 19.72 -11.78
N GLN A 53 -4.04 20.99 -11.41
CA GLN A 53 -4.89 21.91 -12.17
C GLN A 53 -4.27 22.25 -13.53
N GLU A 54 -2.96 22.44 -13.61
CA GLU A 54 -2.23 22.67 -14.84
C GLU A 54 -2.28 21.46 -15.78
N MET A 55 -2.07 20.25 -15.23
CA MET A 55 -1.98 19.01 -16.01
C MET A 55 -3.33 18.48 -16.48
N PHE A 56 -4.36 18.59 -15.64
CA PHE A 56 -5.65 17.94 -15.87
C PHE A 56 -6.85 18.90 -15.94
N GLY A 57 -6.59 20.21 -15.74
CA GLY A 57 -7.63 21.24 -15.77
C GLY A 57 -8.27 21.51 -14.39
N PRO A 58 -9.13 22.56 -14.33
CA PRO A 58 -9.72 23.03 -13.07
C PRO A 58 -10.62 22.00 -12.39
N GLU A 59 -11.12 21.01 -13.13
CA GLU A 59 -11.97 19.95 -12.61
C GLU A 59 -11.21 18.96 -11.69
N ALA A 60 -9.88 18.94 -11.76
CA ALA A 60 -9.06 18.05 -10.93
C ALA A 60 -9.00 18.48 -9.46
N VAL A 61 -9.34 19.73 -9.15
CA VAL A 61 -9.26 20.33 -7.81
C VAL A 61 -10.57 21.06 -7.44
N ASN A 62 -10.77 21.25 -6.13
CA ASN A 62 -11.83 22.12 -5.60
C ASN A 62 -11.35 22.80 -4.30
N ALA A 63 -12.24 23.52 -3.62
CA ALA A 63 -11.92 24.20 -2.36
C ALA A 63 -11.43 23.27 -1.23
N SER A 64 -11.74 21.96 -1.32
CA SER A 64 -11.35 20.95 -0.35
C SER A 64 -10.05 20.20 -0.72
N GLY A 65 -9.44 20.51 -1.88
CA GLY A 65 -8.23 19.88 -2.38
C GLY A 65 -8.41 19.09 -3.68
N ALA A 66 -7.62 18.05 -3.90
CA ALA A 66 -7.73 17.20 -5.09
C ALA A 66 -9.06 16.42 -5.12
N ARG A 67 -9.76 16.45 -6.23
CA ARG A 67 -11.00 15.69 -6.44
C ARG A 67 -10.70 14.24 -6.78
N ARG A 68 -10.47 13.44 -5.73
CA ARG A 68 -10.02 12.04 -5.86
C ARG A 68 -10.94 11.15 -6.68
N GLU A 69 -12.25 11.33 -6.55
CA GLU A 69 -13.23 10.57 -7.34
C GLU A 69 -13.12 10.92 -8.81
N TRP A 70 -12.95 12.20 -9.11
CA TRP A 70 -12.74 12.67 -10.48
C TRP A 70 -11.43 12.12 -11.06
N LEU A 71 -10.31 12.18 -10.29
CA LEU A 71 -9.03 11.59 -10.71
C LEU A 71 -9.15 10.09 -10.98
N ARG A 72 -9.91 9.37 -10.17
CA ARG A 72 -10.19 7.93 -10.38
C ARG A 72 -11.00 7.65 -11.64
N ALA A 73 -11.97 8.51 -11.95
CA ALA A 73 -12.86 8.33 -13.08
C ALA A 73 -12.22 8.76 -14.40
N GLU A 74 -11.49 9.89 -14.41
CA GLU A 74 -11.06 10.57 -15.63
C GLU A 74 -9.57 10.43 -15.94
N VAL A 75 -8.74 10.17 -14.91
CA VAL A 75 -7.28 10.10 -15.06
C VAL A 75 -6.78 8.66 -15.05
N LEU A 76 -7.14 7.88 -14.03
CA LEU A 76 -6.60 6.53 -13.88
C LEU A 76 -6.95 5.55 -15.01
N PRO A 77 -8.11 5.61 -15.68
CA PRO A 77 -8.42 4.71 -16.79
C PRO A 77 -7.64 5.01 -18.08
N VAL A 78 -7.07 6.23 -18.21
CA VAL A 78 -6.32 6.66 -19.39
C VAL A 78 -4.82 6.50 -19.14
N PRO A 79 -4.12 5.58 -19.84
CA PRO A 79 -2.73 5.23 -19.56
C PRO A 79 -1.78 6.42 -19.48
N ASP A 80 -1.85 7.34 -20.46
CA ASP A 80 -0.98 8.52 -20.50
C ASP A 80 -1.25 9.47 -19.32
N LYS A 81 -2.51 9.73 -19.03
CA LYS A 81 -2.89 10.58 -17.87
C LYS A 81 -2.49 9.93 -16.55
N ARG A 82 -2.66 8.61 -16.45
CA ARG A 82 -2.22 7.85 -15.27
C ARG A 82 -0.71 7.96 -15.07
N ALA A 83 0.08 7.77 -16.14
CA ALA A 83 1.53 7.92 -16.08
C ALA A 83 1.95 9.34 -15.65
N MET A 84 1.27 10.37 -16.14
CA MET A 84 1.50 11.76 -15.72
C MET A 84 1.24 11.94 -14.23
N LEU A 85 0.13 11.43 -13.71
CA LEU A 85 -0.21 11.51 -12.28
C LEU A 85 0.79 10.72 -11.42
N GLU A 86 1.17 9.53 -11.83
CA GLU A 86 2.16 8.70 -11.17
C GLU A 86 3.53 9.40 -11.13
N ASN A 87 3.99 9.97 -12.24
CA ASN A 87 5.23 10.74 -12.30
C ASN A 87 5.23 11.98 -11.39
N LEU A 88 4.08 12.61 -11.20
CA LEU A 88 3.93 13.72 -10.25
C LEU A 88 4.03 13.23 -8.79
N LEU A 89 3.40 12.11 -8.46
CA LEU A 89 3.24 11.67 -7.07
C LEU A 89 4.41 10.83 -6.55
N HIS A 90 5.01 9.98 -7.38
CA HIS A 90 6.05 9.02 -6.95
C HIS A 90 7.25 9.68 -6.26
N PRO A 91 7.85 10.78 -6.77
CA PRO A 91 8.98 11.42 -6.10
C PRO A 91 8.64 11.88 -4.68
N TRP A 92 7.42 12.40 -4.49
CA TRP A 92 6.96 12.84 -3.17
C TRP A 92 6.74 11.68 -2.22
N VAL A 93 6.14 10.58 -2.69
CA VAL A 93 5.93 9.38 -1.87
C VAL A 93 7.26 8.79 -1.43
N LEU A 94 8.23 8.69 -2.35
CA LEU A 94 9.57 8.17 -2.04
C LEU A 94 10.32 9.07 -1.06
N ALA A 95 10.25 10.38 -1.23
CA ALA A 95 10.88 11.33 -0.29
C ALA A 95 10.26 11.24 1.12
N MET A 96 8.92 11.11 1.22
CA MET A 96 8.23 10.91 2.49
C MET A 96 8.61 9.57 3.14
N LEU A 97 8.74 8.50 2.35
CA LEU A 97 9.16 7.18 2.83
C LEU A 97 10.57 7.24 3.40
N GLU A 98 11.52 7.84 2.68
CA GLU A 98 12.91 7.98 3.17
C GLU A 98 12.97 8.82 4.45
N THR A 99 12.26 9.95 4.50
CA THR A 99 12.18 10.77 5.72
C THR A 99 11.61 9.97 6.90
N ALA A 100 10.54 9.22 6.68
CA ALA A 100 9.96 8.37 7.73
C ALA A 100 10.92 7.26 8.18
N ARG A 101 11.66 6.67 7.25
CA ARG A 101 12.66 5.64 7.53
C ARG A 101 13.83 6.18 8.35
N GLU A 102 14.35 7.36 8.00
CA GLU A 102 15.42 8.03 8.74
C GLU A 102 14.98 8.39 10.17
N GLN A 103 13.75 8.90 10.33
CA GLN A 103 13.18 9.21 11.65
C GLN A 103 12.98 7.96 12.49
N ALA A 104 12.51 6.86 11.90
CA ALA A 104 12.37 5.57 12.56
C ALA A 104 13.74 5.05 13.03
N GLN A 105 14.76 5.13 12.19
CA GLN A 105 16.12 4.75 12.56
C GLN A 105 16.69 5.60 13.68
N ALA A 106 16.52 6.91 13.62
CA ALA A 106 16.96 7.85 14.66
C ALA A 106 16.26 7.62 16.01
N SER A 107 15.01 7.14 15.98
CA SER A 107 14.26 6.80 17.20
C SER A 107 14.62 5.43 17.79
N GLY A 108 15.55 4.69 17.19
CA GLY A 108 15.94 3.34 17.64
C GLY A 108 14.92 2.25 17.30
N CYS A 109 14.12 2.47 16.28
CA CYS A 109 13.16 1.47 15.78
C CYS A 109 13.91 0.25 15.21
N ASN A 110 13.39 -0.95 15.49
CA ASN A 110 13.99 -2.21 15.01
C ASN A 110 13.46 -2.61 13.63
N LEU A 111 12.18 -2.34 13.34
CA LEU A 111 11.50 -2.73 12.12
C LEU A 111 10.73 -1.58 11.50
N PHE A 112 11.07 -1.25 10.26
CA PHE A 112 10.30 -0.32 9.42
C PHE A 112 9.47 -1.10 8.41
N LEU A 113 8.14 -0.92 8.46
CA LEU A 113 7.18 -1.56 7.55
C LEU A 113 6.68 -0.55 6.53
N ALA A 114 7.04 -0.71 5.27
CA ALA A 114 6.53 0.09 4.17
C ALA A 114 5.36 -0.62 3.49
N GLU A 115 4.12 -0.15 3.73
CA GLU A 115 2.95 -0.62 2.99
C GLU A 115 2.91 0.04 1.61
N VAL A 116 3.20 -0.76 0.57
CA VAL A 116 3.24 -0.34 -0.83
C VAL A 116 2.38 -1.29 -1.67
N PRO A 117 1.07 -1.06 -1.80
CA PRO A 117 0.14 -1.98 -2.48
C PRO A 117 0.51 -2.31 -3.92
N LEU A 118 1.11 -1.34 -4.64
CA LEU A 118 1.50 -1.44 -6.04
C LEU A 118 3.02 -1.58 -6.21
N HIS A 119 3.73 -2.18 -5.24
CA HIS A 119 5.19 -2.27 -5.21
C HIS A 119 5.79 -2.77 -6.53
N TYR A 120 5.28 -3.86 -7.06
CA TYR A 120 5.79 -4.44 -8.32
C TYR A 120 5.31 -3.68 -9.55
N GLU A 121 4.10 -3.15 -9.54
CA GLU A 121 3.53 -2.38 -10.64
C GLU A 121 4.31 -1.08 -10.89
N ILE A 122 4.86 -0.47 -9.84
CA ILE A 122 5.69 0.74 -9.93
C ILE A 122 7.19 0.44 -10.08
N GLY A 123 7.55 -0.81 -10.34
CA GLY A 123 8.94 -1.21 -10.60
C GLY A 123 9.78 -1.47 -9.35
N ALA A 124 9.16 -1.78 -8.21
CA ALA A 124 9.84 -2.15 -6.95
C ALA A 124 10.91 -1.12 -6.51
N THR A 125 10.58 0.17 -6.60
CA THR A 125 11.52 1.29 -6.36
C THR A 125 11.91 1.46 -4.89
N VAL A 126 11.21 0.82 -3.96
CA VAL A 126 11.53 0.87 -2.53
C VAL A 126 12.57 -0.20 -2.19
N SER A 127 13.74 0.24 -1.72
CA SER A 127 14.76 -0.67 -1.19
C SER A 127 14.28 -1.29 0.12
N ALA A 128 14.27 -2.63 0.19
CA ALA A 128 13.85 -3.38 1.35
C ALA A 128 14.77 -4.58 1.58
N ASP A 129 14.91 -4.97 2.84
CA ASP A 129 15.61 -6.20 3.21
C ASP A 129 14.73 -7.43 2.96
N PHE A 130 13.40 -7.23 2.92
CA PHE A 130 12.43 -8.32 2.81
C PHE A 130 11.08 -7.83 2.23
N VAL A 131 10.53 -8.55 1.27
CA VAL A 131 9.24 -8.24 0.66
C VAL A 131 8.21 -9.31 1.00
N ILE A 132 7.13 -8.88 1.67
CA ILE A 132 6.02 -9.74 2.07
C ILE A 132 4.84 -9.49 1.14
N VAL A 133 4.32 -10.55 0.53
CA VAL A 133 3.07 -10.50 -0.20
C VAL A 133 1.94 -11.06 0.65
N VAL A 134 0.93 -10.22 0.91
CA VAL A 134 -0.34 -10.70 1.48
C VAL A 134 -1.25 -11.12 0.33
N ALA A 135 -1.55 -12.40 0.27
CA ALA A 135 -2.35 -13.02 -0.77
C ALA A 135 -3.69 -13.52 -0.24
N SER A 136 -4.68 -13.55 -1.09
CA SER A 136 -5.97 -14.22 -0.86
C SER A 136 -6.53 -14.66 -2.21
N SER A 137 -7.36 -15.70 -2.21
CA SER A 137 -8.05 -16.15 -3.41
C SER A 137 -8.96 -15.04 -3.99
N PRO A 138 -9.18 -15.00 -5.30
CA PRO A 138 -10.04 -14.00 -5.93
C PRO A 138 -11.44 -13.93 -5.33
N SER A 139 -12.02 -15.08 -4.98
CA SER A 139 -13.35 -15.15 -4.36
C SER A 139 -13.39 -14.49 -2.97
N VAL A 140 -12.31 -14.62 -2.18
CA VAL A 140 -12.19 -13.96 -0.87
C VAL A 140 -11.99 -12.46 -1.04
N GLN A 141 -11.18 -12.03 -2.02
CA GLN A 141 -10.99 -10.62 -2.33
C GLN A 141 -12.31 -9.95 -2.72
N VAL A 142 -13.05 -10.54 -3.67
CA VAL A 142 -14.37 -10.05 -4.13
C VAL A 142 -15.31 -9.92 -2.93
N ARG A 143 -15.50 -11.01 -2.18
CA ARG A 143 -16.38 -11.01 -1.01
C ARG A 143 -16.03 -9.92 0.00
N ARG A 144 -14.75 -9.75 0.34
CA ARG A 144 -14.29 -8.73 1.30
C ARG A 144 -14.51 -7.32 0.79
N MET A 145 -14.30 -7.07 -0.49
CA MET A 145 -14.50 -5.74 -1.10
C MET A 145 -15.98 -5.37 -1.11
N MET A 146 -16.86 -6.29 -1.49
CA MET A 146 -18.31 -6.07 -1.45
C MET A 146 -18.80 -5.83 -0.02
N GLN A 147 -18.40 -6.68 0.93
CA GLN A 147 -18.87 -6.58 2.32
C GLN A 147 -18.32 -5.38 3.09
N LYS A 148 -17.02 -5.10 2.97
CA LYS A 148 -16.36 -4.05 3.78
C LYS A 148 -16.41 -2.66 3.16
N ARG A 149 -16.50 -2.56 1.83
CA ARG A 149 -16.49 -1.28 1.11
C ARG A 149 -17.79 -0.96 0.37
N GLY A 150 -18.78 -1.86 0.42
CA GLY A 150 -20.06 -1.68 -0.25
C GLY A 150 -19.97 -1.57 -1.77
N LEU A 151 -18.91 -2.09 -2.38
CA LEU A 151 -18.70 -2.04 -3.82
C LEU A 151 -19.51 -3.13 -4.52
N ASP A 152 -20.04 -2.82 -5.70
CA ASP A 152 -20.60 -3.82 -6.60
C ASP A 152 -19.52 -4.68 -7.24
N GLU A 153 -19.90 -5.88 -7.70
CA GLU A 153 -18.98 -6.87 -8.25
C GLU A 153 -18.22 -6.34 -9.48
N HIS A 154 -18.90 -5.58 -10.37
CA HIS A 154 -18.28 -5.03 -11.55
C HIS A 154 -17.14 -4.05 -11.21
N THR A 155 -17.36 -3.19 -10.23
CA THR A 155 -16.34 -2.27 -9.70
C THR A 155 -15.18 -3.03 -9.07
N VAL A 156 -15.46 -4.09 -8.32
CA VAL A 156 -14.40 -4.95 -7.72
C VAL A 156 -13.56 -5.60 -8.81
N GLN A 157 -14.16 -6.15 -9.86
CA GLN A 157 -13.43 -6.75 -10.97
C GLN A 157 -12.49 -5.75 -11.67
N LYS A 158 -12.92 -4.50 -11.87
CA LYS A 158 -12.04 -3.45 -12.40
C LYS A 158 -10.83 -3.19 -11.51
N PHE A 159 -10.99 -3.19 -10.19
CA PHE A 159 -9.87 -3.02 -9.25
C PHE A 159 -8.90 -4.19 -9.30
N LEU A 160 -9.40 -5.43 -9.43
CA LEU A 160 -8.56 -6.61 -9.55
C LEU A 160 -7.76 -6.60 -10.86
N GLN A 161 -8.39 -6.24 -11.98
CA GLN A 161 -7.74 -6.15 -13.28
C GLN A 161 -6.72 -5.01 -13.39
N ALA A 162 -6.82 -3.97 -12.55
CA ALA A 162 -5.88 -2.85 -12.51
C ALA A 162 -4.56 -3.19 -11.77
N GLN A 163 -4.51 -4.32 -11.08
CA GLN A 163 -3.33 -4.79 -10.35
C GLN A 163 -2.72 -6.02 -11.06
N TRP A 164 -1.46 -6.27 -10.78
CA TRP A 164 -0.86 -7.55 -11.21
C TRP A 164 -1.62 -8.73 -10.60
N PRO A 165 -1.71 -9.86 -11.34
CA PRO A 165 -2.21 -11.12 -10.78
C PRO A 165 -1.48 -11.46 -9.48
N ILE A 166 -2.21 -11.95 -8.48
CA ILE A 166 -1.62 -12.23 -7.16
C ILE A 166 -0.51 -13.28 -7.24
N GLU A 167 -0.64 -14.22 -8.16
CA GLU A 167 0.34 -15.27 -8.43
C GLU A 167 1.68 -14.67 -8.87
N ALA A 168 1.67 -13.67 -9.75
CA ALA A 168 2.88 -12.99 -10.21
C ALA A 168 3.58 -12.20 -9.10
N LYS A 169 2.84 -11.70 -8.10
CA LYS A 169 3.41 -11.07 -6.90
C LYS A 169 3.99 -12.13 -5.96
N VAL A 170 3.29 -13.24 -5.77
CA VAL A 170 3.72 -14.36 -4.92
C VAL A 170 5.06 -14.94 -5.38
N GLU A 171 5.25 -15.11 -6.68
CA GLU A 171 6.50 -15.62 -7.28
C GLU A 171 7.73 -14.74 -6.99
N ARG A 172 7.53 -13.47 -6.64
CA ARG A 172 8.60 -12.48 -6.41
C ARG A 172 8.80 -12.14 -4.94
N ALA A 173 7.99 -12.71 -4.06
CA ALA A 173 8.02 -12.41 -2.64
C ALA A 173 9.10 -13.20 -1.91
N ASP A 174 9.71 -12.60 -0.90
CA ASP A 174 10.57 -13.33 0.05
C ASP A 174 9.72 -14.15 1.03
N ALA A 175 8.51 -13.67 1.35
CA ALA A 175 7.51 -14.42 2.11
C ALA A 175 6.09 -14.14 1.62
N VAL A 176 5.23 -15.14 1.79
CA VAL A 176 3.80 -15.03 1.46
C VAL A 176 2.96 -15.31 2.69
N ILE A 177 2.04 -14.41 2.99
CA ILE A 177 0.98 -14.59 3.98
C ILE A 177 -0.32 -14.88 3.23
N TRP A 178 -0.78 -16.13 3.28
CA TRP A 178 -2.01 -16.53 2.62
C TRP A 178 -3.20 -16.34 3.56
N ASN A 179 -4.02 -15.35 3.29
CA ASN A 179 -5.07 -14.87 4.19
C ASN A 179 -6.49 -15.20 3.70
N ASP A 180 -6.77 -16.49 3.47
CA ASP A 180 -8.13 -16.97 3.19
C ASP A 180 -8.86 -17.49 4.43
N GLY A 181 -8.10 -17.78 5.47
CA GLY A 181 -8.57 -18.42 6.69
C GLY A 181 -9.14 -17.46 7.73
N SER A 182 -9.18 -17.96 8.96
CA SER A 182 -9.59 -17.19 10.14
C SER A 182 -8.52 -16.18 10.58
N LEU A 183 -8.91 -15.24 11.46
CA LEU A 183 -7.97 -14.33 12.10
C LEU A 183 -6.87 -15.09 12.86
N ALA A 184 -7.22 -16.17 13.57
CA ALA A 184 -6.26 -17.01 14.29
C ALA A 184 -5.22 -17.66 13.36
N SER A 185 -5.64 -18.04 12.13
CA SER A 185 -4.70 -18.55 11.12
C SER A 185 -3.76 -17.46 10.62
N LEU A 186 -4.22 -16.24 10.49
CA LEU A 186 -3.38 -15.09 10.15
C LEU A 186 -2.40 -14.77 11.28
N GLU A 187 -2.86 -14.75 12.52
CA GLU A 187 -2.03 -14.54 13.72
C GLU A 187 -0.89 -15.55 13.80
N ALA A 188 -1.17 -16.83 13.58
CA ALA A 188 -0.15 -17.90 13.59
C ALA A 188 0.93 -17.67 12.52
N GLN A 189 0.55 -17.27 11.31
CA GLN A 189 1.51 -16.92 10.26
C GLN A 189 2.34 -15.69 10.62
N VAL A 190 1.71 -14.66 11.21
CA VAL A 190 2.40 -13.44 11.67
C VAL A 190 3.41 -13.76 12.76
N LEU A 191 3.06 -14.57 13.77
CA LEU A 191 3.97 -14.99 14.83
C LEU A 191 5.18 -15.76 14.28
N THR A 192 4.95 -16.63 13.31
CA THR A 192 6.03 -17.34 12.61
C THR A 192 6.97 -16.38 11.90
N LEU A 193 6.41 -15.40 11.17
CA LEU A 193 7.17 -14.39 10.44
C LEU A 193 7.95 -13.46 11.39
N ALA A 194 7.35 -13.07 12.51
CA ALA A 194 7.95 -12.18 13.49
C ALA A 194 8.97 -12.87 14.41
N SER A 195 8.98 -14.19 14.49
CA SER A 195 9.79 -14.95 15.46
C SER A 195 11.29 -14.60 15.44
N PRO A 196 11.97 -14.39 14.31
CA PRO A 196 13.37 -13.96 14.28
C PRO A 196 13.61 -12.58 14.89
N LEU A 197 12.60 -11.68 14.80
CA LEU A 197 12.66 -10.32 15.32
C LEU A 197 12.44 -10.27 16.85
N LEU A 198 11.70 -11.25 17.38
CA LEU A 198 11.39 -11.34 18.82
C LEU A 198 12.53 -11.95 19.63
N GLN A 199 13.49 -12.59 18.95
CA GLN A 199 14.64 -13.27 19.56
C GLN A 199 15.93 -12.44 19.50
N ALA A 200 15.92 -11.32 18.78
CA ALA A 200 17.05 -10.40 18.59
C ALA A 200 16.98 -9.21 19.55
#